data_a1f3f3ad235006900b302d5c21213a24
#
_entry.id   a1f3f3ad235006900b302d5c21213a24
#
_cell.length_a   1.000
_cell.length_b   1.000
_cell.length_c   1.000
_cell.angle_alpha   90.00
_cell.angle_beta   90.00
_cell.angle_gamma   90.00
#
_symmetry.space_group_name_H-M   'P 1'
#
loop_
_entity.id
_entity.type
_entity.pdbx_description
1 polymer ?
#
loop_
_entity_poly.entity_id
_entity_poly.type
_entity_poly.pdbx_seq_one_letter_code
_entity_poly.pdbx_strand_id
1 'polypeptide(L)'
;MNRLRHLSGRKRAALCVLLLAAAAGGAALAWPSACLRGAAWLLPPVPAEVWLRVPPGAEMTDRAGRQLHGFLDAEGQWRFPRTLDQISSRVVEATLAAEDKRFWSHPGVDPHAVARAAWLNLTRGRIASGASTLTMQVVKNAEKHPRSWAAKAGQALTALRLERAAPKRGILEAYLNNAPYGRNLVGVEAAARRWFGKPAAELSLPEAALLAGLPKSPTGYDPLTRPDRALLRRNQVLRLMAAAGVITAAEAEEALGAPLGASWHDFPRLAPHLAAHMTDEARQKGGVKTTLDAGIQAEAEAAVAKHLLRFDGRITNGAVIVADVAGGTMLARVGSAGFFNDRIAG
;
A
#
# COMPACT_ATOMS: atom_id res chain seq x y z
N MET A 1 -2.40 28.23 -36.55
CA MET A 1 -3.07 27.71 -37.78
C MET A 1 -2.37 28.06 -39.09
N ASN A 2 -1.34 28.95 -39.15
CA ASN A 2 -0.76 29.42 -40.42
C ASN A 2 0.42 28.64 -40.99
N ARG A 3 1.03 27.66 -40.28
CA ARG A 3 2.20 26.90 -40.78
C ARG A 3 1.90 25.74 -41.75
N LEU A 4 0.64 25.34 -41.87
CA LEU A 4 0.23 24.22 -42.75
C LEU A 4 -0.01 24.64 -44.20
N ARG A 5 -0.13 25.96 -44.50
CA ARG A 5 -0.42 26.48 -45.83
C ARG A 5 0.78 26.45 -46.80
N HIS A 6 2.01 26.27 -46.30
CA HIS A 6 3.25 26.29 -47.12
C HIS A 6 3.78 24.89 -47.49
N LEU A 7 3.06 23.82 -47.17
CA LEU A 7 3.48 22.49 -47.57
C LEU A 7 2.99 22.21 -49.02
N SER A 8 3.86 21.62 -49.85
CA SER A 8 3.47 21.14 -51.16
C SER A 8 2.36 20.08 -51.07
N GLY A 9 1.53 19.96 -52.11
CA GLY A 9 0.39 19.03 -52.13
C GLY A 9 0.75 17.59 -51.71
N ARG A 10 1.92 17.10 -52.14
CA ARG A 10 2.45 15.78 -51.73
C ARG A 10 2.75 15.68 -50.25
N LYS A 11 3.31 16.75 -49.64
CA LYS A 11 3.63 16.77 -48.20
C LYS A 11 2.35 16.85 -47.33
N ARG A 12 1.32 17.55 -47.82
CA ARG A 12 -0.04 17.60 -47.18
C ARG A 12 -0.69 16.22 -47.22
N ALA A 13 -0.68 15.55 -48.40
CA ALA A 13 -1.23 14.22 -48.55
C ALA A 13 -0.53 13.21 -47.62
N ALA A 14 0.82 13.23 -47.55
CA ALA A 14 1.60 12.39 -46.63
C ALA A 14 1.28 12.66 -45.16
N LEU A 15 1.11 13.92 -44.75
CA LEU A 15 0.72 14.27 -43.38
C LEU A 15 -0.70 13.78 -43.06
N CYS A 16 -1.66 13.95 -44.00
CA CYS A 16 -3.02 13.42 -43.82
C CYS A 16 -3.04 11.88 -43.69
N VAL A 17 -2.27 11.17 -44.49
CA VAL A 17 -2.14 9.71 -44.41
C VAL A 17 -1.53 9.31 -43.05
N LEU A 18 -0.50 10.01 -42.57
CA LEU A 18 0.12 9.75 -41.24
C LEU A 18 -0.87 10.03 -40.11
N LEU A 19 -1.64 11.11 -40.18
CA LEU A 19 -2.66 11.43 -39.18
C LEU A 19 -3.82 10.42 -39.18
N LEU A 20 -4.25 9.98 -40.35
CA LEU A 20 -5.27 8.93 -40.47
C LEU A 20 -4.76 7.59 -39.98
N ALA A 21 -3.51 7.23 -40.28
CA ALA A 21 -2.88 6.00 -39.77
C ALA A 21 -2.70 6.06 -38.23
N ALA A 22 -2.32 7.21 -37.68
CA ALA A 22 -2.22 7.42 -36.25
C ALA A 22 -3.60 7.36 -35.58
N ALA A 23 -4.64 7.97 -36.18
CA ALA A 23 -6.02 7.89 -35.69
C ALA A 23 -6.57 6.46 -35.75
N ALA A 24 -6.36 5.75 -36.86
CA ALA A 24 -6.75 4.35 -37.01
C ALA A 24 -6.01 3.42 -36.03
N GLY A 25 -4.69 3.62 -35.83
CA GLY A 25 -3.90 2.93 -34.83
C GLY A 25 -4.37 3.21 -33.39
N GLY A 26 -4.67 4.48 -33.10
CA GLY A 26 -5.25 4.89 -31.81
C GLY A 26 -6.64 4.25 -31.56
N ALA A 27 -7.50 4.25 -32.60
CA ALA A 27 -8.80 3.59 -32.52
C ALA A 27 -8.66 2.07 -32.32
N ALA A 28 -7.77 1.41 -33.05
CA ALA A 28 -7.51 -0.03 -32.90
C ALA A 28 -6.98 -0.39 -31.51
N LEU A 29 -6.19 0.51 -30.88
CA LEU A 29 -5.70 0.34 -29.51
C LEU A 29 -6.77 0.62 -28.45
N ALA A 30 -7.66 1.59 -28.69
CA ALA A 30 -8.72 1.98 -27.77
C ALA A 30 -9.98 1.08 -27.87
N TRP A 31 -10.25 0.50 -29.04
CA TRP A 31 -11.44 -0.29 -29.35
C TRP A 31 -11.74 -1.40 -28.34
N PRO A 32 -10.76 -2.27 -27.95
CA PRO A 32 -11.05 -3.34 -27.01
C PRO A 32 -11.49 -2.82 -25.62
N SER A 33 -10.89 -1.71 -25.14
CA SER A 33 -11.29 -1.09 -23.89
C SER A 33 -12.66 -0.43 -23.97
N ALA A 34 -13.03 0.16 -25.11
CA ALA A 34 -14.37 0.72 -25.35
C ALA A 34 -15.44 -0.37 -25.37
N CYS A 35 -15.19 -1.50 -26.04
CA CYS A 35 -16.08 -2.66 -26.04
C CYS A 35 -16.29 -3.21 -24.62
N LEU A 36 -15.23 -3.32 -23.82
CA LEU A 36 -15.32 -3.78 -22.43
C LEU A 36 -16.14 -2.80 -21.55
N ARG A 37 -15.98 -1.48 -21.76
CA ARG A 37 -16.81 -0.47 -21.09
C ARG A 37 -18.29 -0.63 -21.46
N GLY A 38 -18.59 -0.79 -22.75
CA GLY A 38 -19.96 -1.04 -23.22
C GLY A 38 -20.55 -2.33 -22.63
N ALA A 39 -19.80 -3.42 -22.66
CA ALA A 39 -20.21 -4.69 -22.07
C ALA A 39 -20.45 -4.57 -20.55
N ALA A 40 -19.66 -3.78 -19.84
CA ALA A 40 -19.83 -3.57 -18.41
C ALA A 40 -21.19 -2.93 -18.07
N TRP A 41 -21.78 -2.12 -18.98
CA TRP A 41 -23.10 -1.51 -18.79
C TRP A 41 -24.25 -2.52 -18.89
N LEU A 42 -24.04 -3.65 -19.56
CA LEU A 42 -25.02 -4.74 -19.66
C LEU A 42 -25.04 -5.62 -18.40
N LEU A 43 -24.02 -5.51 -17.54
CA LEU A 43 -23.93 -6.27 -16.30
C LEU A 43 -24.64 -5.52 -15.15
N PRO A 44 -25.28 -6.24 -14.21
CA PRO A 44 -25.87 -5.62 -13.03
C PRO A 44 -24.80 -4.90 -12.18
N PRO A 45 -25.12 -3.78 -11.52
CA PRO A 45 -24.16 -3.05 -10.71
C PRO A 45 -23.66 -3.90 -9.52
N VAL A 46 -22.49 -3.53 -8.96
CA VAL A 46 -21.99 -4.11 -7.70
C VAL A 46 -21.97 -3.02 -6.64
N PRO A 47 -22.23 -3.35 -5.37
CA PRO A 47 -22.04 -2.45 -4.25
C PRO A 47 -20.53 -2.21 -4.04
N ALA A 48 -20.02 -1.05 -4.49
CA ALA A 48 -18.59 -0.73 -4.46
C ALA A 48 -18.03 -0.79 -3.05
N GLU A 49 -18.82 -0.40 -2.04
CA GLU A 49 -18.46 -0.40 -0.63
C GLU A 49 -18.07 -1.79 -0.09
N VAL A 50 -18.63 -2.86 -0.66
CA VAL A 50 -18.27 -4.25 -0.29
C VAL A 50 -16.84 -4.58 -0.75
N TRP A 51 -16.48 -4.15 -1.96
CA TRP A 51 -15.21 -4.48 -2.59
C TRP A 51 -14.08 -3.54 -2.16
N LEU A 52 -14.42 -2.27 -1.91
CA LEU A 52 -13.46 -1.25 -1.47
C LEU A 52 -13.34 -1.20 0.05
N ARG A 53 -14.06 -2.06 0.77
CA ARG A 53 -13.98 -2.10 2.22
C ARG A 53 -12.54 -2.33 2.66
N VAL A 54 -12.03 -1.38 3.39
CA VAL A 54 -10.80 -1.52 4.17
C VAL A 54 -11.24 -1.78 5.60
N PRO A 55 -10.95 -2.96 6.17
CA PRO A 55 -11.22 -3.20 7.58
C PRO A 55 -10.56 -2.13 8.43
N PRO A 56 -11.20 -1.70 9.52
CA PRO A 56 -10.62 -0.69 10.38
C PRO A 56 -9.25 -1.17 10.89
N GLY A 57 -8.28 -0.29 10.87
CA GLY A 57 -7.01 -0.51 11.53
C GLY A 57 -7.18 -0.42 13.03
N ALA A 58 -6.19 -0.86 13.77
CA ALA A 58 -6.21 -0.75 15.21
C ALA A 58 -4.92 -0.09 15.70
N GLU A 59 -4.97 1.25 15.89
CA GLU A 59 -3.84 2.00 16.42
C GLU A 59 -4.30 3.08 17.40
N MET A 60 -3.45 3.38 18.37
CA MET A 60 -3.59 4.53 19.24
C MET A 60 -2.56 5.57 18.82
N THR A 61 -3.01 6.80 18.58
CA THR A 61 -2.16 7.90 18.16
C THR A 61 -2.13 9.03 19.19
N ASP A 62 -1.06 9.81 19.16
CA ASP A 62 -0.92 11.01 19.95
C ASP A 62 -1.75 12.20 19.37
N ARG A 63 -1.67 13.34 20.02
CA ARG A 63 -2.32 14.58 19.58
C ARG A 63 -1.94 15.05 18.19
N ALA A 64 -0.72 14.71 17.75
CA ALA A 64 -0.18 15.05 16.43
C ALA A 64 -0.43 13.95 15.37
N GLY A 65 -1.03 12.81 15.73
CA GLY A 65 -1.27 11.67 14.84
C GLY A 65 -0.10 10.70 14.76
N ARG A 66 0.95 10.84 15.59
CA ARG A 66 2.05 9.88 15.66
C ARG A 66 1.57 8.62 16.38
N GLN A 67 1.92 7.43 15.89
CA GLN A 67 1.53 6.18 16.51
C GLN A 67 2.19 6.01 17.90
N LEU A 68 1.36 5.79 18.92
CA LEU A 68 1.79 5.43 20.27
C LEU A 68 1.78 3.93 20.47
N HIS A 69 0.76 3.26 19.94
CA HIS A 69 0.56 1.82 20.09
C HIS A 69 -0.16 1.26 18.88
N GLY A 70 0.26 0.09 18.41
CA GLY A 70 -0.46 -0.68 17.39
C GLY A 70 -1.15 -1.87 18.03
N PHE A 71 -2.31 -2.27 17.50
CA PHE A 71 -3.02 -3.48 17.89
C PHE A 71 -3.20 -4.37 16.67
N LEU A 72 -3.32 -5.67 16.89
CA LEU A 72 -3.80 -6.59 15.86
C LEU A 72 -5.29 -6.34 15.62
N ASP A 73 -5.69 -6.36 14.33
CA ASP A 73 -7.11 -6.33 13.98
C ASP A 73 -7.83 -7.64 14.38
N ALA A 74 -9.13 -7.75 14.06
CA ALA A 74 -9.93 -8.92 14.40
C ALA A 74 -9.46 -10.20 13.70
N GLU A 75 -8.74 -10.07 12.57
CA GLU A 75 -8.15 -11.19 11.83
C GLU A 75 -6.71 -11.53 12.26
N GLY A 76 -6.19 -10.88 13.30
CA GLY A 76 -4.82 -11.07 13.78
C GLY A 76 -3.76 -10.46 12.85
N GLN A 77 -4.13 -9.42 12.08
CA GLN A 77 -3.24 -8.73 11.16
C GLN A 77 -2.83 -7.35 11.71
N TRP A 78 -1.62 -6.94 11.39
CA TRP A 78 -1.21 -5.54 11.52
C TRP A 78 -1.73 -4.76 10.33
N ARG A 79 -2.65 -3.81 10.57
CA ARG A 79 -3.27 -2.98 9.55
C ARG A 79 -3.42 -1.56 10.05
N PHE A 80 -2.89 -0.61 9.29
CA PHE A 80 -2.99 0.82 9.58
C PHE A 80 -3.42 1.54 8.29
N PRO A 81 -4.73 1.65 8.01
CA PRO A 81 -5.22 2.26 6.79
C PRO A 81 -4.78 3.71 6.65
N ARG A 82 -4.43 4.08 5.43
CA ARG A 82 -4.07 5.46 5.05
C ARG A 82 -4.81 5.86 3.79
N THR A 83 -5.21 7.12 3.73
CA THR A 83 -5.71 7.69 2.48
C THR A 83 -4.57 7.76 1.46
N LEU A 84 -4.92 7.81 0.18
CA LEU A 84 -3.92 7.85 -0.88
C LEU A 84 -2.96 9.04 -0.76
N ASP A 85 -3.45 10.17 -0.21
CA ASP A 85 -2.65 11.39 0.00
C ASP A 85 -1.67 11.27 1.18
N GLN A 86 -1.83 10.26 2.04
CA GLN A 86 -0.92 9.93 3.13
C GLN A 86 0.13 8.86 2.74
N ILE A 87 0.15 8.45 1.48
CA ILE A 87 1.09 7.46 0.94
C ILE A 87 2.01 8.15 -0.06
N SER A 88 3.30 7.86 0.01
CA SER A 88 4.29 8.42 -0.92
C SER A 88 3.88 8.18 -2.38
N SER A 89 3.99 9.21 -3.23
CA SER A 89 3.77 9.05 -4.68
C SER A 89 4.68 7.98 -5.29
N ARG A 90 5.90 7.81 -4.74
CA ARG A 90 6.84 6.76 -5.17
C ARG A 90 6.28 5.35 -4.97
N VAL A 91 5.49 5.13 -3.92
CA VAL A 91 4.80 3.83 -3.68
C VAL A 91 3.72 3.61 -4.73
N VAL A 92 2.91 4.63 -5.00
CA VAL A 92 1.86 4.58 -6.03
C VAL A 92 2.48 4.27 -7.40
N GLU A 93 3.48 5.04 -7.79
CA GLU A 93 4.20 4.89 -9.05
C GLU A 93 4.84 3.50 -9.20
N ALA A 94 5.54 3.02 -8.16
CA ALA A 94 6.16 1.70 -8.15
C ALA A 94 5.12 0.58 -8.25
N THR A 95 3.99 0.71 -7.53
CA THR A 95 2.89 -0.26 -7.57
C THR A 95 2.28 -0.34 -8.97
N LEU A 96 1.98 0.81 -9.57
CA LEU A 96 1.43 0.87 -10.94
C LEU A 96 2.40 0.30 -11.96
N ALA A 97 3.68 0.64 -11.89
CA ALA A 97 4.70 0.11 -12.80
C ALA A 97 4.88 -1.41 -12.65
N ALA A 98 4.82 -1.93 -11.42
CA ALA A 98 5.03 -3.34 -11.11
C ALA A 98 3.84 -4.23 -11.45
N GLU A 99 2.62 -3.77 -11.19
CA GLU A 99 1.41 -4.58 -11.21
C GLU A 99 0.46 -4.23 -12.35
N ASP A 100 0.34 -2.92 -12.71
CA ASP A 100 -0.68 -2.49 -13.67
C ASP A 100 -0.34 -1.13 -14.31
N LYS A 101 0.67 -1.10 -15.19
CA LYS A 101 1.15 0.16 -15.79
C LYS A 101 0.11 0.97 -16.59
N ARG A 102 -1.02 0.36 -16.97
CA ARG A 102 -2.13 1.01 -17.69
C ARG A 102 -3.38 1.16 -16.84
N PHE A 103 -3.24 1.07 -15.53
CA PHE A 103 -4.34 1.15 -14.58
C PHE A 103 -5.33 2.29 -14.89
N TRP A 104 -4.83 3.47 -15.18
CA TRP A 104 -5.67 4.64 -15.41
C TRP A 104 -6.48 4.60 -16.72
N SER A 105 -6.14 3.72 -17.68
CA SER A 105 -6.71 3.73 -19.03
C SER A 105 -7.71 2.60 -19.30
N HIS A 106 -7.60 1.45 -18.65
CA HIS A 106 -8.49 0.30 -18.87
C HIS A 106 -9.69 0.29 -17.90
N PRO A 107 -10.81 -0.38 -18.25
CA PRO A 107 -12.02 -0.43 -17.43
C PRO A 107 -12.06 -1.65 -16.46
N GLY A 108 -10.99 -1.93 -15.73
CA GLY A 108 -10.92 -3.06 -14.78
C GLY A 108 -10.23 -4.31 -15.32
N VAL A 109 -10.29 -4.54 -16.61
CA VAL A 109 -9.52 -5.56 -17.32
C VAL A 109 -8.70 -4.87 -18.40
N ASP A 110 -7.41 -5.22 -18.50
CA ASP A 110 -6.51 -4.71 -19.51
C ASP A 110 -6.45 -5.68 -20.71
N PRO A 111 -7.17 -5.39 -21.83
CA PRO A 111 -7.22 -6.29 -22.98
C PRO A 111 -5.85 -6.50 -23.64
N HIS A 112 -4.99 -5.48 -23.61
CA HIS A 112 -3.64 -5.62 -24.18
C HIS A 112 -2.73 -6.47 -23.29
N ALA A 113 -2.89 -6.41 -21.95
CA ALA A 113 -2.18 -7.31 -21.05
C ALA A 113 -2.65 -8.75 -21.22
N VAL A 114 -3.95 -8.95 -21.47
CA VAL A 114 -4.53 -10.27 -21.78
C VAL A 114 -3.95 -10.83 -23.08
N ALA A 115 -3.96 -10.04 -24.17
CA ALA A 115 -3.41 -10.45 -25.46
C ALA A 115 -1.90 -10.76 -25.36
N ARG A 116 -1.13 -9.88 -24.69
CA ARG A 116 0.30 -10.11 -24.45
C ARG A 116 0.55 -11.37 -23.64
N ALA A 117 -0.20 -11.58 -22.56
CA ALA A 117 -0.04 -12.77 -21.72
C ALA A 117 -0.40 -14.05 -22.48
N ALA A 118 -1.48 -14.03 -23.25
CA ALA A 118 -1.86 -15.16 -24.11
C ALA A 118 -0.76 -15.51 -25.11
N TRP A 119 -0.22 -14.52 -25.82
CA TRP A 119 0.88 -14.69 -26.75
C TRP A 119 2.12 -15.28 -26.10
N LEU A 120 2.56 -14.68 -24.97
CA LEU A 120 3.75 -15.14 -24.25
C LEU A 120 3.60 -16.57 -23.69
N ASN A 121 2.40 -16.90 -23.19
CA ASN A 121 2.13 -18.23 -22.64
C ASN A 121 2.08 -19.29 -23.75
N LEU A 122 1.50 -18.94 -24.90
CA LEU A 122 1.45 -19.82 -26.08
C LEU A 122 2.85 -20.07 -26.63
N THR A 123 3.64 -19.01 -26.84
CA THR A 123 5.00 -19.13 -27.43
C THR A 123 6.00 -19.80 -26.49
N ARG A 124 5.80 -19.75 -25.19
CA ARG A 124 6.70 -20.37 -24.20
C ARG A 124 6.24 -21.73 -23.69
N GLY A 125 5.07 -22.21 -24.10
CA GLY A 125 4.49 -23.48 -23.65
C GLY A 125 4.24 -23.57 -22.13
N ARG A 126 4.28 -22.43 -21.40
CA ARG A 126 4.08 -22.37 -19.95
C ARG A 126 3.47 -21.02 -19.55
N ILE A 127 2.86 -20.97 -18.36
CA ILE A 127 2.33 -19.71 -17.79
C ILE A 127 3.53 -18.81 -17.42
N ALA A 128 3.95 -17.98 -18.36
CA ALA A 128 5.08 -17.05 -18.20
C ALA A 128 4.64 -15.64 -17.81
N SER A 129 3.39 -15.24 -18.09
CA SER A 129 2.85 -13.92 -17.81
C SER A 129 1.41 -14.01 -17.34
N GLY A 130 1.05 -13.15 -16.37
CA GLY A 130 -0.32 -12.92 -15.92
C GLY A 130 -0.88 -11.63 -16.50
N ALA A 131 -2.20 -11.55 -16.62
CA ALA A 131 -2.95 -10.38 -17.09
C ALA A 131 -3.89 -9.84 -16.00
N SER A 132 -3.60 -10.08 -14.71
CA SER A 132 -4.43 -9.58 -13.61
C SER A 132 -4.14 -8.10 -13.38
N THR A 133 -5.18 -7.29 -13.38
CA THR A 133 -5.11 -5.86 -13.06
C THR A 133 -5.18 -5.64 -11.54
N LEU A 134 -4.87 -4.43 -11.07
CA LEU A 134 -5.07 -4.03 -9.66
C LEU A 134 -6.53 -4.21 -9.23
N THR A 135 -7.49 -3.83 -10.08
CA THR A 135 -8.92 -4.02 -9.79
C THR A 135 -9.30 -5.48 -9.59
N MET A 136 -8.77 -6.38 -10.44
CA MET A 136 -8.96 -7.83 -10.26
C MET A 136 -8.30 -8.32 -8.97
N GLN A 137 -7.19 -7.72 -8.53
CA GLN A 137 -6.54 -8.08 -7.27
C GLN A 137 -7.33 -7.58 -6.05
N VAL A 138 -7.96 -6.40 -6.12
CA VAL A 138 -8.89 -5.91 -5.09
C VAL A 138 -10.05 -6.90 -4.93
N VAL A 139 -10.69 -7.29 -6.03
CA VAL A 139 -11.76 -8.29 -6.03
C VAL A 139 -11.27 -9.62 -5.42
N LYS A 140 -10.13 -10.12 -5.87
CA LYS A 140 -9.55 -11.37 -5.35
C LYS A 140 -9.25 -11.31 -3.84
N ASN A 141 -8.78 -10.17 -3.32
CA ASN A 141 -8.43 -10.03 -1.91
C ASN A 141 -9.70 -9.97 -1.02
N ALA A 142 -10.81 -9.44 -1.56
CA ALA A 142 -12.10 -9.43 -0.89
C ALA A 142 -12.80 -10.82 -0.94
N GLU A 143 -12.60 -11.57 -2.02
CA GLU A 143 -13.18 -12.91 -2.21
C GLU A 143 -12.15 -14.00 -1.92
N LYS A 144 -12.36 -14.80 -0.91
CA LYS A 144 -11.54 -15.99 -0.61
C LYS A 144 -11.95 -17.18 -1.48
N HIS A 145 -11.84 -17.07 -2.80
CA HIS A 145 -12.19 -18.16 -3.72
C HIS A 145 -11.00 -19.07 -4.05
N PRO A 146 -11.26 -20.37 -4.32
CA PRO A 146 -10.23 -21.29 -4.78
C PRO A 146 -9.67 -20.84 -6.13
N ARG A 147 -8.40 -21.19 -6.42
CA ARG A 147 -7.73 -20.87 -7.68
C ARG A 147 -8.31 -21.70 -8.82
N SER A 148 -9.25 -21.14 -9.58
CA SER A 148 -9.84 -21.76 -10.77
C SER A 148 -9.97 -20.76 -11.91
N TRP A 149 -10.15 -21.27 -13.14
CA TRP A 149 -10.42 -20.42 -14.30
C TRP A 149 -11.79 -19.71 -14.17
N ALA A 150 -12.78 -20.39 -13.60
CA ALA A 150 -14.10 -19.81 -13.34
C ALA A 150 -14.01 -18.64 -12.34
N ALA A 151 -13.27 -18.82 -11.24
CA ALA A 151 -13.01 -17.72 -10.29
C ALA A 151 -12.28 -16.55 -10.97
N LYS A 152 -11.31 -16.84 -11.85
CA LYS A 152 -10.60 -15.78 -12.59
C LYS A 152 -11.52 -15.02 -13.56
N ALA A 153 -12.42 -15.71 -14.24
CA ALA A 153 -13.44 -15.07 -15.09
C ALA A 153 -14.42 -14.24 -14.24
N GLY A 154 -14.88 -14.76 -13.12
CA GLY A 154 -15.70 -14.01 -12.15
C GLY A 154 -15.01 -12.74 -11.67
N GLN A 155 -13.74 -12.82 -11.27
CA GLN A 155 -12.93 -11.65 -10.88
C GLN A 155 -12.84 -10.60 -11.99
N ALA A 156 -12.67 -11.01 -13.25
CA ALA A 156 -12.61 -10.10 -14.38
C ALA A 156 -13.97 -9.39 -14.60
N LEU A 157 -15.08 -10.12 -14.54
CA LEU A 157 -16.43 -9.56 -14.65
C LEU A 157 -16.73 -8.60 -13.49
N THR A 158 -16.41 -8.98 -12.26
CA THR A 158 -16.59 -8.12 -11.08
C THR A 158 -15.71 -6.88 -11.18
N ALA A 159 -14.48 -6.99 -11.67
CA ALA A 159 -13.56 -5.86 -11.87
C ALA A 159 -14.14 -4.83 -12.88
N LEU A 160 -14.74 -5.28 -13.99
CA LEU A 160 -15.42 -4.40 -14.95
C LEU A 160 -16.59 -3.65 -14.30
N ARG A 161 -17.36 -4.32 -13.46
CA ARG A 161 -18.51 -3.75 -12.74
C ARG A 161 -18.07 -2.77 -11.66
N LEU A 162 -17.00 -3.11 -10.92
CA LEU A 162 -16.44 -2.27 -9.86
C LEU A 162 -15.91 -0.93 -10.42
N GLU A 163 -15.20 -0.96 -11.54
CA GLU A 163 -14.69 0.25 -12.20
C GLU A 163 -15.77 1.20 -12.71
N ARG A 164 -16.97 0.69 -12.92
CA ARG A 164 -18.14 1.50 -13.22
C ARG A 164 -18.74 2.13 -11.96
N ALA A 165 -18.65 1.44 -10.83
CA ALA A 165 -19.28 1.82 -9.57
C ALA A 165 -18.36 2.68 -8.67
N ALA A 166 -17.03 2.67 -8.92
CA ALA A 166 -16.07 3.33 -8.06
C ALA A 166 -14.96 4.06 -8.85
N PRO A 167 -14.46 5.18 -8.32
CA PRO A 167 -13.36 5.90 -8.93
C PRO A 167 -12.04 5.11 -8.79
N LYS A 168 -11.17 5.22 -9.79
CA LYS A 168 -9.84 4.61 -9.83
C LYS A 168 -9.00 4.87 -8.57
N ARG A 169 -9.05 6.11 -8.04
CA ARG A 169 -8.33 6.46 -6.81
C ARG A 169 -8.78 5.63 -5.62
N GLY A 170 -10.09 5.40 -5.46
CA GLY A 170 -10.63 4.56 -4.40
C GLY A 170 -10.22 3.08 -4.54
N ILE A 171 -10.17 2.56 -5.78
CA ILE A 171 -9.71 1.20 -6.06
C ILE A 171 -8.23 1.05 -5.70
N LEU A 172 -7.38 2.01 -6.06
CA LEU A 172 -5.96 2.01 -5.73
C LEU A 172 -5.72 2.13 -4.23
N GLU A 173 -6.47 2.99 -3.55
CA GLU A 173 -6.42 3.13 -2.10
C GLU A 173 -6.80 1.83 -1.40
N ALA A 174 -7.90 1.20 -1.82
CA ALA A 174 -8.31 -0.10 -1.29
C ALA A 174 -7.26 -1.19 -1.55
N TYR A 175 -6.61 -1.20 -2.71
CA TYR A 175 -5.50 -2.12 -3.00
C TYR A 175 -4.34 -1.93 -2.03
N LEU A 176 -3.82 -0.71 -1.89
CA LEU A 176 -2.67 -0.41 -1.06
C LEU A 176 -2.91 -0.71 0.43
N ASN A 177 -4.16 -0.59 0.89
CA ASN A 177 -4.55 -0.88 2.27
C ASN A 177 -4.90 -2.36 2.54
N ASN A 178 -5.18 -3.17 1.49
CA ASN A 178 -5.59 -4.57 1.63
C ASN A 178 -4.57 -5.56 1.04
N ALA A 179 -3.53 -5.10 0.36
CA ALA A 179 -2.49 -5.98 -0.18
C ALA A 179 -1.70 -6.65 0.96
N PRO A 180 -1.35 -7.95 0.82
CA PRO A 180 -0.51 -8.64 1.79
C PRO A 180 0.97 -8.32 1.51
N TYR A 181 1.72 -7.99 2.57
CA TYR A 181 3.15 -7.67 2.49
C TYR A 181 4.06 -8.70 3.17
N GLY A 182 3.52 -9.85 3.51
CA GLY A 182 4.23 -10.92 4.19
C GLY A 182 3.91 -11.00 5.68
N ARG A 183 4.14 -12.18 6.27
CA ARG A 183 3.81 -12.45 7.67
C ARG A 183 2.33 -12.10 7.94
N ASN A 184 2.05 -11.32 8.98
CA ASN A 184 0.72 -10.79 9.28
C ASN A 184 0.59 -9.29 8.99
N LEU A 185 1.31 -8.80 7.95
CA LEU A 185 1.27 -7.41 7.51
C LEU A 185 0.28 -7.24 6.36
N VAL A 186 -0.72 -6.42 6.55
CA VAL A 186 -1.71 -6.05 5.54
C VAL A 186 -1.74 -4.52 5.42
N GLY A 187 -1.64 -4.05 4.19
CA GLY A 187 -1.54 -2.62 3.89
C GLY A 187 -0.12 -2.08 3.94
N VAL A 188 0.12 -1.09 3.10
CA VAL A 188 1.44 -0.51 2.84
C VAL A 188 2.02 0.20 4.06
N GLU A 189 1.18 0.84 4.88
CA GLU A 189 1.64 1.54 6.08
C GLU A 189 2.21 0.58 7.13
N ALA A 190 1.53 -0.54 7.39
CA ALA A 190 2.02 -1.55 8.30
C ALA A 190 3.35 -2.14 7.80
N ALA A 191 3.45 -2.36 6.49
CA ALA A 191 4.68 -2.83 5.87
C ALA A 191 5.82 -1.80 5.94
N ALA A 192 5.55 -0.52 5.67
CA ALA A 192 6.53 0.56 5.75
C ALA A 192 7.13 0.67 7.17
N ARG A 193 6.26 0.70 8.17
CA ARG A 193 6.69 0.77 9.57
C ARG A 193 7.46 -0.47 10.01
N ARG A 194 7.03 -1.65 9.57
CA ARG A 194 7.69 -2.91 9.96
C ARG A 194 9.04 -3.09 9.30
N TRP A 195 9.15 -2.80 8.00
CA TRP A 195 10.37 -3.05 7.24
C TRP A 195 11.37 -1.90 7.28
N PHE A 196 10.91 -0.67 7.54
CA PHE A 196 11.75 0.54 7.47
C PHE A 196 11.65 1.45 8.70
N GLY A 197 10.78 1.16 9.66
CA GLY A 197 10.61 1.95 10.89
C GLY A 197 9.98 3.33 10.67
N LYS A 198 9.38 3.60 9.50
CA LYS A 198 8.84 4.92 9.14
C LYS A 198 7.50 4.80 8.39
N PRO A 199 6.71 5.89 8.35
CA PRO A 199 5.42 5.88 7.67
C PRO A 199 5.58 5.73 6.14
N ALA A 200 4.53 5.23 5.48
CA ALA A 200 4.51 5.04 4.03
C ALA A 200 4.68 6.34 3.23
N ALA A 201 4.35 7.48 3.83
CA ALA A 201 4.56 8.81 3.25
C ALA A 201 6.05 9.16 3.04
N GLU A 202 6.94 8.59 3.85
CA GLU A 202 8.37 8.94 3.90
C GLU A 202 9.28 7.93 3.17
N LEU A 203 8.68 6.98 2.46
CA LEU A 203 9.45 5.96 1.75
C LEU A 203 10.24 6.57 0.58
N SER A 204 11.53 6.24 0.54
CA SER A 204 12.42 6.54 -0.58
C SER A 204 12.08 5.68 -1.80
N LEU A 205 12.65 6.00 -2.96
CA LEU A 205 12.43 5.28 -4.20
C LEU A 205 12.78 3.77 -4.10
N PRO A 206 13.96 3.35 -3.58
CA PRO A 206 14.28 1.93 -3.44
C PRO A 206 13.37 1.21 -2.44
N GLU A 207 12.95 1.85 -1.35
CA GLU A 207 12.04 1.28 -0.36
C GLU A 207 10.62 1.11 -0.93
N ALA A 208 10.12 2.11 -1.63
CA ALA A 208 8.84 2.06 -2.34
C ALA A 208 8.82 0.93 -3.38
N ALA A 209 9.91 0.79 -4.16
CA ALA A 209 10.05 -0.28 -5.14
C ALA A 209 10.10 -1.67 -4.50
N LEU A 210 10.74 -1.81 -3.33
CA LEU A 210 10.72 -3.06 -2.58
C LEU A 210 9.29 -3.39 -2.17
N LEU A 211 8.59 -2.49 -1.48
CA LEU A 211 7.22 -2.74 -1.02
C LEU A 211 6.28 -3.06 -2.19
N ALA A 212 6.34 -2.30 -3.28
CA ALA A 212 5.54 -2.60 -4.48
C ALA A 212 5.82 -3.99 -5.07
N GLY A 213 6.98 -4.56 -4.79
CA GLY A 213 7.37 -5.89 -5.23
C GLY A 213 6.82 -7.05 -4.39
N LEU A 214 6.58 -6.84 -3.09
CA LEU A 214 6.25 -7.89 -2.12
C LEU A 214 4.89 -8.57 -2.36
N PRO A 215 3.78 -7.88 -2.70
CA PRO A 215 2.46 -8.49 -2.82
C PRO A 215 2.37 -9.63 -3.84
N LYS A 216 3.26 -9.65 -4.82
CA LYS A 216 3.33 -10.73 -5.83
C LYS A 216 3.64 -12.10 -5.22
N SER A 217 4.51 -12.15 -4.21
CA SER A 217 4.88 -13.36 -3.47
C SER A 217 5.43 -12.97 -2.10
N PRO A 218 4.58 -12.64 -1.12
CA PRO A 218 5.01 -12.07 0.15
C PRO A 218 6.01 -12.95 0.92
N THR A 219 5.80 -14.25 0.92
CA THR A 219 6.72 -15.21 1.55
C THR A 219 7.98 -15.46 0.70
N GLY A 220 7.84 -15.44 -0.64
CA GLY A 220 8.94 -15.68 -1.57
C GLY A 220 9.94 -14.53 -1.68
N TYR A 221 9.53 -13.32 -1.29
CA TYR A 221 10.31 -12.08 -1.30
C TYR A 221 10.46 -11.47 0.10
N ASP A 222 10.29 -12.27 1.18
CA ASP A 222 10.49 -11.79 2.56
C ASP A 222 11.93 -11.25 2.70
N PRO A 223 12.09 -9.96 3.06
CA PRO A 223 13.41 -9.31 3.05
C PRO A 223 14.41 -9.88 4.06
N LEU A 224 13.92 -10.51 5.14
CA LEU A 224 14.79 -11.09 6.17
C LEU A 224 15.20 -12.54 5.85
N THR A 225 14.24 -13.33 5.34
CA THR A 225 14.48 -14.76 5.08
C THR A 225 14.94 -15.04 3.65
N ARG A 226 14.70 -14.10 2.72
CA ARG A 226 15.02 -14.19 1.28
C ARG A 226 15.57 -12.88 0.72
N PRO A 227 16.59 -12.26 1.35
CA PRO A 227 17.09 -10.92 0.98
C PRO A 227 17.49 -10.82 -0.49
N ASP A 228 18.17 -11.84 -1.04
CA ASP A 228 18.60 -11.83 -2.45
C ASP A 228 17.41 -11.79 -3.41
N ARG A 229 16.35 -12.54 -3.11
CA ARG A 229 15.13 -12.55 -3.93
C ARG A 229 14.37 -11.24 -3.81
N ALA A 230 14.32 -10.67 -2.61
CA ALA A 230 13.73 -9.36 -2.35
C ALA A 230 14.48 -8.27 -3.13
N LEU A 231 15.82 -8.30 -3.10
CA LEU A 231 16.68 -7.39 -3.85
C LEU A 231 16.46 -7.51 -5.36
N LEU A 232 16.45 -8.73 -5.89
CA LEU A 232 16.17 -8.98 -7.32
C LEU A 232 14.76 -8.45 -7.71
N ARG A 233 13.76 -8.65 -6.85
CA ARG A 233 12.40 -8.16 -7.11
C ARG A 233 12.32 -6.64 -7.05
N ARG A 234 12.94 -5.99 -6.06
CA ARG A 234 13.09 -4.53 -5.99
C ARG A 234 13.71 -3.98 -7.27
N ASN A 235 14.83 -4.55 -7.69
CA ASN A 235 15.57 -4.12 -8.87
C ASN A 235 14.73 -4.31 -10.16
N GLN A 236 13.92 -5.38 -10.22
CA GLN A 236 12.96 -5.55 -11.32
C GLN A 236 11.91 -4.43 -11.33
N VAL A 237 11.38 -4.03 -10.17
CA VAL A 237 10.40 -2.93 -10.10
C VAL A 237 11.03 -1.62 -10.55
N LEU A 238 12.24 -1.29 -10.08
CA LEU A 238 12.97 -0.08 -10.51
C LEU A 238 13.16 -0.03 -12.04
N ARG A 239 13.56 -1.16 -12.65
CA ARG A 239 13.67 -1.25 -14.12
C ARG A 239 12.32 -1.08 -14.83
N LEU A 240 11.22 -1.56 -14.25
CA LEU A 240 9.88 -1.34 -14.78
C LEU A 240 9.45 0.12 -14.70
N MET A 241 9.80 0.82 -13.60
CA MET A 241 9.54 2.25 -13.43
C MET A 241 10.33 3.08 -14.47
N ALA A 242 11.60 2.78 -14.68
CA ALA A 242 12.42 3.43 -15.69
C ALA A 242 11.89 3.16 -17.12
N ALA A 243 11.55 1.91 -17.43
CA ALA A 243 10.96 1.54 -18.73
C ALA A 243 9.55 2.13 -18.97
N ALA A 244 8.87 2.56 -17.92
CA ALA A 244 7.60 3.27 -18.01
C ALA A 244 7.78 4.80 -18.07
N GLY A 245 9.01 5.33 -17.96
CA GLY A 245 9.32 6.76 -17.94
C GLY A 245 8.87 7.46 -16.64
N VAL A 246 8.62 6.69 -15.57
CA VAL A 246 8.18 7.20 -14.27
C VAL A 246 9.35 7.78 -13.48
N ILE A 247 10.53 7.19 -13.67
CA ILE A 247 11.80 7.66 -13.13
C ILE A 247 12.82 7.79 -14.26
N THR A 248 13.80 8.64 -14.08
CA THR A 248 14.93 8.80 -15.01
C THR A 248 15.90 7.61 -14.92
N ALA A 249 16.75 7.45 -15.92
CA ALA A 249 17.79 6.42 -15.90
C ALA A 249 18.77 6.65 -14.74
N ALA A 250 19.10 7.91 -14.42
CA ALA A 250 19.98 8.26 -13.32
C ALA A 250 19.37 7.88 -11.95
N GLU A 251 18.10 8.23 -11.70
CA GLU A 251 17.39 7.80 -10.49
C GLU A 251 17.32 6.28 -10.36
N ALA A 252 17.14 5.58 -11.48
CA ALA A 252 17.11 4.12 -11.49
C ALA A 252 18.47 3.52 -11.11
N GLU A 253 19.56 4.00 -11.68
CA GLU A 253 20.93 3.52 -11.37
C GLU A 253 21.30 3.80 -9.92
N GLU A 254 21.02 4.99 -9.40
CA GLU A 254 21.23 5.33 -7.99
C GLU A 254 20.44 4.37 -7.07
N ALA A 255 19.16 4.17 -7.34
CA ALA A 255 18.30 3.29 -6.55
C ALA A 255 18.70 1.80 -6.66
N LEU A 256 19.22 1.35 -7.81
CA LEU A 256 19.75 0.00 -8.00
C LEU A 256 21.00 -0.24 -7.17
N GLY A 257 21.86 0.77 -7.01
CA GLY A 257 23.07 0.72 -6.17
C GLY A 257 22.79 0.75 -4.66
N ALA A 258 21.61 1.19 -4.25
CA ALA A 258 21.26 1.27 -2.84
C ALA A 258 21.14 -0.13 -2.19
N PRO A 259 21.55 -0.30 -0.91
CA PRO A 259 21.35 -1.55 -0.18
C PRO A 259 19.84 -1.87 -0.05
N LEU A 260 19.49 -3.09 0.36
CA LEU A 260 18.08 -3.47 0.54
C LEU A 260 17.42 -2.62 1.63
N GLY A 261 18.15 -2.28 2.70
CA GLY A 261 17.75 -1.36 3.75
C GLY A 261 16.62 -1.85 4.66
N ALA A 262 15.99 -2.98 4.35
CA ALA A 262 14.90 -3.53 5.14
C ALA A 262 15.43 -4.28 6.36
N SER A 263 14.88 -3.96 7.54
CA SER A 263 15.12 -4.66 8.79
C SER A 263 13.81 -4.79 9.57
N TRP A 264 13.83 -5.55 10.66
CA TRP A 264 12.65 -5.70 11.50
C TRP A 264 12.59 -4.58 12.53
N HIS A 265 11.53 -3.75 12.45
CA HIS A 265 11.25 -2.70 13.42
C HIS A 265 10.00 -3.05 14.20
N ASP A 266 10.06 -2.99 15.52
CA ASP A 266 8.86 -3.15 16.33
C ASP A 266 7.98 -1.90 16.24
N PHE A 267 6.66 -2.12 16.25
CA PHE A 267 5.74 -1.00 16.37
C PHE A 267 5.89 -0.35 17.76
N PRO A 268 5.68 0.97 17.86
CA PRO A 268 5.71 1.64 19.15
C PRO A 268 4.77 0.98 20.16
N ARG A 269 5.19 0.96 21.43
CA ARG A 269 4.42 0.40 22.55
C ARG A 269 4.35 1.39 23.70
N LEU A 270 4.16 2.67 23.39
CA LEU A 270 4.03 3.72 24.39
C LEU A 270 2.65 3.68 25.04
N ALA A 271 2.57 4.19 26.28
CA ALA A 271 1.37 4.24 27.10
C ALA A 271 0.61 2.89 27.18
N PRO A 272 1.29 1.76 27.51
CA PRO A 272 0.70 0.41 27.39
C PRO A 272 -0.52 0.22 28.30
N HIS A 273 -0.58 0.83 29.48
CA HIS A 273 -1.76 0.79 30.34
C HIS A 273 -2.98 1.45 29.70
N LEU A 274 -2.78 2.60 29.05
CA LEU A 274 -3.86 3.26 28.31
C LEU A 274 -4.26 2.43 27.09
N ALA A 275 -3.28 1.90 26.37
CA ALA A 275 -3.51 1.04 25.22
C ALA A 275 -4.35 -0.20 25.58
N ALA A 276 -4.07 -0.86 26.71
CA ALA A 276 -4.86 -1.99 27.19
C ALA A 276 -6.33 -1.64 27.40
N HIS A 277 -6.63 -0.46 27.97
CA HIS A 277 -8.00 0.01 28.15
C HIS A 277 -8.68 0.40 26.83
N MET A 278 -7.91 0.85 25.84
CA MET A 278 -8.45 1.35 24.56
C MET A 278 -8.47 0.31 23.44
N THR A 279 -8.04 -0.93 23.69
CA THR A 279 -7.92 -1.96 22.66
C THR A 279 -9.23 -2.20 21.91
N ASP A 280 -10.33 -2.40 22.63
CA ASP A 280 -11.63 -2.71 22.02
C ASP A 280 -12.19 -1.49 21.26
N GLU A 281 -12.05 -0.30 21.83
CA GLU A 281 -12.45 0.95 21.16
C GLU A 281 -11.64 1.19 19.89
N ALA A 282 -10.32 0.99 19.94
CA ALA A 282 -9.44 1.13 18.79
C ALA A 282 -9.80 0.15 17.67
N ARG A 283 -10.12 -1.11 18.00
CA ARG A 283 -10.57 -2.12 17.03
C ARG A 283 -11.92 -1.79 16.40
N GLN A 284 -12.87 -1.28 17.20
CA GLN A 284 -14.21 -0.96 16.72
C GLN A 284 -14.22 0.30 15.84
N LYS A 285 -13.49 1.33 16.24
CA LYS A 285 -13.48 2.64 15.57
C LYS A 285 -12.42 2.79 14.48
N GLY A 286 -11.51 1.82 14.34
CA GLY A 286 -10.40 1.90 13.38
C GLY A 286 -9.22 2.72 13.86
N GLY A 287 -9.12 2.94 15.17
CA GLY A 287 -8.09 3.70 15.85
C GLY A 287 -8.64 4.67 16.86
N VAL A 288 -7.78 5.10 17.78
CA VAL A 288 -8.11 6.10 18.81
C VAL A 288 -7.05 7.18 18.80
N LYS A 289 -7.50 8.43 18.68
CA LYS A 289 -6.64 9.61 18.85
C LYS A 289 -6.72 10.06 20.30
N THR A 290 -5.57 10.24 20.94
CA THR A 290 -5.44 10.68 22.33
C THR A 290 -4.96 12.12 22.41
N THR A 291 -5.01 12.71 23.61
CA THR A 291 -4.39 13.99 23.92
C THR A 291 -2.91 13.88 24.26
N LEU A 292 -2.36 12.65 24.40
CA LEU A 292 -0.97 12.43 24.75
C LEU A 292 -0.02 13.06 23.74
N ASP A 293 1.18 13.39 24.16
CA ASP A 293 2.31 13.71 23.31
C ASP A 293 3.33 12.57 23.37
N ALA A 294 3.70 12.02 22.22
CA ALA A 294 4.59 10.86 22.13
C ALA A 294 5.97 11.11 22.74
N GLY A 295 6.51 12.33 22.61
CA GLY A 295 7.80 12.69 23.20
C GLY A 295 7.71 12.76 24.73
N ILE A 296 6.73 13.48 25.26
CA ILE A 296 6.51 13.60 26.71
C ILE A 296 6.17 12.25 27.32
N GLN A 297 5.41 11.40 26.63
CA GLN A 297 5.11 10.03 27.08
C GLN A 297 6.38 9.18 27.20
N ALA A 298 7.22 9.19 26.16
CA ALA A 298 8.47 8.42 26.16
C ALA A 298 9.43 8.90 27.26
N GLU A 299 9.56 10.21 27.45
CA GLU A 299 10.37 10.80 28.51
C GLU A 299 9.84 10.44 29.91
N ALA A 300 8.52 10.48 30.11
CA ALA A 300 7.91 10.10 31.38
C ALA A 300 8.12 8.62 31.70
N GLU A 301 7.97 7.71 30.74
CA GLU A 301 8.26 6.28 30.91
C GLU A 301 9.74 6.04 31.28
N ALA A 302 10.66 6.68 30.56
CA ALA A 302 12.10 6.59 30.84
C ALA A 302 12.45 7.18 32.21
N ALA A 303 11.84 8.28 32.60
CA ALA A 303 12.05 8.93 33.89
C ALA A 303 11.63 8.03 35.06
N VAL A 304 10.44 7.39 34.98
CA VAL A 304 9.96 6.44 35.99
C VAL A 304 10.94 5.26 36.10
N ALA A 305 11.29 4.62 34.98
CA ALA A 305 12.21 3.50 34.97
C ALA A 305 13.58 3.86 35.57
N LYS A 306 14.16 4.99 35.16
CA LYS A 306 15.45 5.48 35.65
C LYS A 306 15.42 5.84 37.14
N HIS A 307 14.33 6.48 37.59
CA HIS A 307 14.22 6.94 38.98
C HIS A 307 14.17 5.77 39.95
N LEU A 308 13.47 4.69 39.62
CA LEU A 308 13.33 3.52 40.45
C LEU A 308 14.65 2.76 40.69
N LEU A 309 15.62 2.85 39.78
CA LEU A 309 16.94 2.26 39.95
C LEU A 309 17.69 2.81 41.18
N ARG A 310 17.31 3.99 41.67
CA ARG A 310 17.97 4.62 42.88
C ARG A 310 17.57 3.97 44.20
N PHE A 311 16.56 3.11 44.20
CA PHE A 311 16.02 2.53 45.43
C PHE A 311 16.41 1.09 45.69
N ASP A 312 17.37 0.55 44.93
CA ASP A 312 17.95 -0.82 45.10
C ASP A 312 16.87 -1.90 45.29
N GLY A 313 15.78 -1.81 44.53
CA GLY A 313 14.68 -2.76 44.60
C GLY A 313 13.72 -2.59 45.79
N ARG A 314 13.91 -1.60 46.66
CA ARG A 314 13.00 -1.31 47.78
C ARG A 314 11.68 -0.67 47.31
N ILE A 315 11.73 0.07 46.21
CA ILE A 315 10.55 0.57 45.46
C ILE A 315 10.62 -0.06 44.09
N THR A 316 9.56 -0.83 43.74
CA THR A 316 9.54 -1.62 42.52
C THR A 316 8.66 -1.01 41.43
N ASN A 317 7.80 -0.05 41.80
CA ASN A 317 6.86 0.51 40.86
C ASN A 317 6.63 2.02 41.11
N GLY A 318 6.10 2.72 40.09
CA GLY A 318 5.79 4.13 40.12
C GLY A 318 4.88 4.53 38.96
N ALA A 319 4.08 5.57 39.18
CA ALA A 319 3.17 6.10 38.18
C ALA A 319 3.38 7.62 38.03
N VAL A 320 3.15 8.13 36.82
CA VAL A 320 3.25 9.57 36.53
C VAL A 320 2.11 9.98 35.58
N ILE A 321 1.54 11.11 35.87
CA ILE A 321 0.63 11.84 34.97
C ILE A 321 1.24 13.20 34.70
N VAL A 322 1.34 13.57 33.42
CA VAL A 322 1.71 14.92 32.99
C VAL A 322 0.49 15.55 32.33
N ALA A 323 0.10 16.72 32.80
CA ALA A 323 -1.06 17.44 32.30
C ALA A 323 -0.69 18.88 31.88
N ASP A 324 -1.33 19.34 30.81
CA ASP A 324 -1.34 20.76 30.45
C ASP A 324 -2.41 21.46 31.28
N VAL A 325 -1.97 22.32 32.19
CA VAL A 325 -2.86 23.04 33.10
C VAL A 325 -3.77 24.02 32.37
N ALA A 326 -3.24 24.69 31.34
CA ALA A 326 -4.01 25.68 30.59
C ALA A 326 -5.10 25.04 29.73
N GLY A 327 -4.75 23.90 29.07
CA GLY A 327 -5.67 23.18 28.18
C GLY A 327 -6.51 22.12 28.90
N GLY A 328 -6.23 21.79 30.15
CA GLY A 328 -6.93 20.73 30.89
C GLY A 328 -6.75 19.35 30.30
N THR A 329 -5.66 19.11 29.54
CA THR A 329 -5.45 17.87 28.80
C THR A 329 -4.28 17.06 29.36
N MET A 330 -4.40 15.74 29.31
CA MET A 330 -3.33 14.82 29.70
C MET A 330 -2.33 14.69 28.54
N LEU A 331 -1.04 14.95 28.83
CA LEU A 331 0.06 14.84 27.86
C LEU A 331 0.85 13.54 27.99
N ALA A 332 0.92 12.96 29.19
CA ALA A 332 1.49 11.64 29.41
C ALA A 332 0.78 10.91 30.56
N ARG A 333 0.73 9.57 30.46
CA ARG A 333 0.20 8.68 31.48
C ARG A 333 1.05 7.42 31.57
N VAL A 334 1.78 7.29 32.66
CA VAL A 334 2.57 6.12 33.00
C VAL A 334 1.92 5.44 34.19
N GLY A 335 1.44 4.21 34.03
CA GLY A 335 0.76 3.46 35.09
C GLY A 335 1.69 2.58 35.92
N SER A 336 2.83 2.17 35.35
CA SER A 336 3.85 1.39 36.06
C SER A 336 5.23 1.57 35.41
N ALA A 337 6.28 1.12 36.10
CA ALA A 337 7.66 1.12 35.61
C ALA A 337 7.90 0.13 34.45
N GLY A 338 7.01 -0.82 34.26
CA GLY A 338 7.15 -1.83 33.21
C GLY A 338 5.89 -2.69 33.07
N PHE A 339 4.99 -2.29 32.20
CA PHE A 339 3.72 -2.99 31.92
C PHE A 339 3.90 -4.47 31.58
N PHE A 340 4.99 -4.82 30.90
CA PHE A 340 5.28 -6.19 30.47
C PHE A 340 6.13 -6.97 31.46
N ASN A 341 6.32 -6.45 32.67
CA ASN A 341 7.12 -7.09 33.71
C ASN A 341 6.23 -7.71 34.78
N ASP A 342 5.98 -9.02 34.67
CA ASP A 342 5.13 -9.78 35.58
C ASP A 342 5.59 -9.76 37.05
N ARG A 343 6.88 -9.45 37.31
CA ARG A 343 7.43 -9.40 38.66
C ARG A 343 6.96 -8.19 39.47
N ILE A 344 6.50 -7.13 38.81
CA ILE A 344 6.06 -5.89 39.45
C ILE A 344 4.56 -5.67 39.31
N ALA A 345 3.82 -6.64 38.80
CA ALA A 345 2.37 -6.56 38.51
C ALA A 345 2.03 -5.27 37.75
N GLY A 346 2.78 -5.00 36.68
CA GLY A 346 2.69 -3.81 35.88
C GLY A 346 1.41 -3.68 35.06
#